data_9633c64492ce21cb99d051b10183d27e
#
_entry.id   9633c64492ce21cb99d051b10183d27e
#
_cell.length_a   1.000
_cell.length_b   1.000
_cell.length_c   1.000
_cell.angle_alpha   90.00
_cell.angle_beta   90.00
_cell.angle_gamma   90.00
#
_symmetry.space_group_name_H-M   'P 1'
#
loop_
_entity.id
_entity.type
_entity.pdbx_description
1 polymer ?
#
loop_
_entity_poly.entity_id
_entity_poly.type
_entity_poly.pdbx_seq_one_letter_code
_entity_poly.pdbx_strand_id
1 'polypeptide(L)'
;MNAFWIEPAKKDVMGYLILNANVGDEIPQGTPIKTDEVNKTAYICRYAHVLAVSNDKKVLTVQPGHFIKAGDSVIISGTETAVTVKSVDANSITLNSALSAGNATLIVGKSVFVASDAEESESESASGSSALSIDVPNRIVCFTEKIDKLHQTVSAAHSGIVLANVVNYPDEYLNKTAFPGSILLAGCPLLMFTVQ
;
A
#
# COMPACT_ATOMS: atom_id res chain seq x y z
N MET A 1 -10.81 -6.02 14.65
CA MET A 1 -9.79 -5.61 15.66
C MET A 1 -9.51 -4.13 15.43
N ASN A 2 -9.41 -3.31 16.48
CA ASN A 2 -9.18 -1.87 16.31
C ASN A 2 -7.71 -1.64 15.90
N ALA A 3 -7.49 -0.90 14.80
CA ALA A 3 -6.14 -0.56 14.33
C ALA A 3 -5.51 0.59 15.14
N PHE A 4 -6.30 1.30 15.93
CA PHE A 4 -5.80 2.37 16.78
C PHE A 4 -5.77 1.95 18.25
N TRP A 5 -4.62 2.22 18.90
CA TRP A 5 -4.52 2.17 20.37
C TRP A 5 -5.23 3.39 21.00
N ILE A 6 -4.97 4.57 20.42
CA ILE A 6 -5.67 5.80 20.78
C ILE A 6 -6.38 6.30 19.53
N GLU A 7 -7.70 6.47 19.64
CA GLU A 7 -8.55 6.97 18.56
C GLU A 7 -8.06 8.32 18.02
N PRO A 8 -8.16 8.53 16.70
CA PRO A 8 -7.75 9.78 16.08
C PRO A 8 -8.52 10.98 16.66
N ALA A 9 -7.80 11.92 17.25
CA ALA A 9 -8.39 13.18 17.72
C ALA A 9 -8.68 14.13 16.55
N LYS A 10 -7.90 14.04 15.47
CA LYS A 10 -8.10 14.82 14.24
C LYS A 10 -8.27 13.88 13.06
N LYS A 11 -9.37 14.00 12.35
CA LYS A 11 -9.76 13.15 11.22
C LYS A 11 -10.68 13.91 10.25
N ASP A 12 -10.57 13.60 8.97
CA ASP A 12 -11.52 13.98 7.94
C ASP A 12 -12.47 12.81 7.70
N VAL A 13 -13.73 12.99 8.10
CA VAL A 13 -14.76 11.95 7.93
C VAL A 13 -15.34 12.04 6.54
N MET A 14 -15.34 10.91 5.78
CA MET A 14 -15.81 10.83 4.40
C MET A 14 -15.21 11.93 3.51
N GLY A 15 -13.92 12.25 3.74
CA GLY A 15 -13.29 13.43 3.17
C GLY A 15 -12.64 13.21 1.80
N TYR A 16 -12.33 11.97 1.40
CA TYR A 16 -11.54 11.67 0.20
C TYR A 16 -12.24 10.65 -0.69
N LEU A 17 -12.44 11.02 -1.96
CA LEU A 17 -12.92 10.10 -2.99
C LEU A 17 -11.83 9.06 -3.28
N ILE A 18 -12.12 7.78 -3.09
CA ILE A 18 -11.18 6.70 -3.37
C ILE A 18 -11.22 6.35 -4.86
N LEU A 19 -10.06 6.32 -5.52
CA LEU A 19 -9.99 6.18 -6.98
C LEU A 19 -9.62 4.76 -7.44
N ASN A 20 -8.99 3.95 -6.60
CA ASN A 20 -8.50 2.62 -6.96
C ASN A 20 -9.18 1.46 -6.22
N ALA A 21 -10.32 1.70 -5.57
CA ALA A 21 -11.20 0.68 -5.03
C ALA A 21 -12.40 0.41 -5.96
N ASN A 22 -12.98 -0.78 -5.86
CA ASN A 22 -14.17 -1.14 -6.61
C ASN A 22 -15.42 -1.08 -5.72
N VAL A 23 -16.58 -0.95 -6.37
CA VAL A 23 -17.85 -1.13 -5.67
C VAL A 23 -17.93 -2.55 -5.12
N GLY A 24 -18.18 -2.66 -3.83
CA GLY A 24 -18.19 -3.92 -3.08
C GLY A 24 -16.96 -4.14 -2.21
N ASP A 25 -15.86 -3.42 -2.48
CA ASP A 25 -14.66 -3.51 -1.64
C ASP A 25 -14.96 -2.97 -0.23
N GLU A 26 -14.40 -3.63 0.78
CA GLU A 26 -14.36 -3.16 2.14
C GLU A 26 -12.93 -2.72 2.46
N ILE A 27 -12.77 -1.46 2.82
CA ILE A 27 -11.46 -0.87 3.15
C ILE A 27 -11.34 -0.84 4.68
N PRO A 28 -10.49 -1.69 5.26
CA PRO A 28 -10.34 -1.77 6.71
C PRO A 28 -9.78 -0.49 7.32
N GLN A 29 -10.16 -0.23 8.56
CA GLN A 29 -9.50 0.76 9.39
C GLN A 29 -7.99 0.51 9.42
N GLY A 30 -7.20 1.58 9.32
CA GLY A 30 -5.74 1.49 9.30
C GLY A 30 -5.13 1.27 7.92
N THR A 31 -5.92 1.04 6.87
CA THR A 31 -5.39 0.91 5.50
C THR A 31 -4.59 2.16 5.13
N PRO A 32 -3.33 2.00 4.65
CA PRO A 32 -2.52 3.13 4.23
C PRO A 32 -3.04 3.70 2.91
N ILE A 33 -3.19 5.01 2.85
CA ILE A 33 -3.68 5.74 1.68
C ILE A 33 -2.76 6.92 1.36
N LYS A 34 -2.68 7.24 0.07
CA LYS A 34 -2.08 8.47 -0.43
C LYS A 34 -3.22 9.42 -0.79
N THR A 35 -3.27 10.57 -0.13
CA THR A 35 -4.32 11.57 -0.35
C THR A 35 -3.80 12.76 -1.14
N ASP A 36 -4.66 13.29 -1.99
CA ASP A 36 -4.52 14.61 -2.60
C ASP A 36 -5.45 15.57 -1.87
N GLU A 37 -4.85 16.53 -1.17
CA GLU A 37 -5.61 17.50 -0.36
C GLU A 37 -6.36 18.54 -1.23
N VAL A 38 -5.88 18.81 -2.43
CA VAL A 38 -6.46 19.81 -3.34
C VAL A 38 -7.72 19.23 -3.99
N ASN A 39 -7.61 18.03 -4.56
CA ASN A 39 -8.69 17.37 -5.28
C ASN A 39 -9.60 16.55 -4.37
N LYS A 40 -9.23 16.39 -3.08
CA LYS A 40 -9.91 15.53 -2.12
C LYS A 40 -10.08 14.10 -2.63
N THR A 41 -9.03 13.58 -3.25
CA THR A 41 -8.96 12.19 -3.73
C THR A 41 -7.96 11.38 -2.92
N ALA A 42 -8.11 10.06 -2.96
CA ALA A 42 -7.21 9.13 -2.30
C ALA A 42 -6.99 7.86 -3.13
N TYR A 43 -5.83 7.26 -2.94
CA TYR A 43 -5.46 5.95 -3.47
C TYR A 43 -5.05 5.03 -2.33
N ILE A 44 -5.52 3.79 -2.33
CA ILE A 44 -5.00 2.75 -1.45
C ILE A 44 -3.56 2.46 -1.86
N CYS A 45 -2.62 2.54 -0.91
CA CYS A 45 -1.24 2.10 -1.11
C CYS A 45 -1.23 0.58 -1.03
N ARG A 46 -1.18 -0.09 -2.20
CA ARG A 46 -1.39 -1.52 -2.32
C ARG A 46 -0.08 -2.30 -2.17
N TYR A 47 -0.06 -3.25 -1.27
CA TYR A 47 1.06 -4.16 -1.02
C TYR A 47 0.57 -5.53 -0.58
N ALA A 48 1.47 -6.52 -0.57
CA ALA A 48 1.22 -7.84 0.00
C ALA A 48 2.47 -8.42 0.63
N HIS A 49 2.33 -9.03 1.81
CA HIS A 49 3.41 -9.77 2.45
C HIS A 49 3.54 -11.16 1.83
N VAL A 50 4.74 -11.50 1.40
CA VAL A 50 5.05 -12.77 0.76
C VAL A 50 5.49 -13.79 1.81
N LEU A 51 4.72 -14.86 1.94
CA LEU A 51 4.98 -15.96 2.86
C LEU A 51 5.83 -17.06 2.23
N ALA A 52 5.61 -17.32 0.94
CA ALA A 52 6.33 -18.34 0.19
C ALA A 52 6.31 -18.04 -1.32
N VAL A 53 7.23 -18.65 -2.03
CA VAL A 53 7.32 -18.60 -3.50
C VAL A 53 7.30 -20.03 -4.02
N SER A 54 6.50 -20.29 -5.07
CA SER A 54 6.42 -21.60 -5.72
C SER A 54 7.74 -22.02 -6.37
N ASN A 55 7.90 -23.31 -6.63
CA ASN A 55 9.10 -23.87 -7.26
C ASN A 55 9.35 -23.28 -8.66
N ASP A 56 8.30 -23.01 -9.42
CA ASP A 56 8.36 -22.36 -10.75
C ASP A 56 8.57 -20.85 -10.67
N LYS A 57 8.61 -20.28 -9.45
CA LYS A 57 8.84 -18.86 -9.15
C LYS A 57 7.83 -17.91 -9.79
N LYS A 58 6.62 -18.40 -10.05
CA LYS A 58 5.54 -17.62 -10.64
C LYS A 58 4.41 -17.33 -9.68
N VAL A 59 4.25 -18.13 -8.63
CA VAL A 59 3.18 -17.95 -7.66
C VAL A 59 3.76 -17.52 -6.31
N LEU A 60 3.29 -16.38 -5.82
CA LEU A 60 3.58 -15.86 -4.49
C LEU A 60 2.43 -16.24 -3.58
N THR A 61 2.71 -16.97 -2.50
CA THR A 61 1.76 -17.12 -1.40
C THR A 61 1.86 -15.87 -0.52
N VAL A 62 0.75 -15.20 -0.31
CA VAL A 62 0.70 -13.91 0.40
C VAL A 62 -0.30 -13.94 1.55
N GLN A 63 -0.17 -12.98 2.46
CA GLN A 63 -1.19 -12.77 3.47
C GLN A 63 -2.48 -12.24 2.82
N PRO A 64 -3.66 -12.65 3.34
CA PRO A 64 -4.94 -12.15 2.84
C PRO A 64 -5.15 -10.68 3.18
N GLY A 65 -6.08 -10.04 2.45
CA GLY A 65 -6.44 -8.64 2.70
C GLY A 65 -5.65 -7.62 1.89
N HIS A 66 -4.84 -8.08 0.92
CA HIS A 66 -4.19 -7.20 -0.04
C HIS A 66 -5.19 -6.69 -1.10
N PHE A 67 -4.91 -5.51 -1.66
CA PHE A 67 -5.73 -4.90 -2.71
C PHE A 67 -5.09 -5.01 -4.11
N ILE A 68 -4.11 -5.90 -4.29
CA ILE A 68 -3.46 -6.15 -5.58
C ILE A 68 -4.43 -6.82 -6.53
N LYS A 69 -4.43 -6.43 -7.81
CA LYS A 69 -5.34 -6.90 -8.86
C LYS A 69 -4.56 -7.51 -10.03
N ALA A 70 -5.25 -8.31 -10.83
CA ALA A 70 -4.69 -8.76 -12.12
C ALA A 70 -4.43 -7.56 -13.03
N GLY A 71 -3.28 -7.56 -13.69
CA GLY A 71 -2.81 -6.44 -14.51
C GLY A 71 -1.92 -5.44 -13.77
N ASP A 72 -1.92 -5.43 -12.43
CA ASP A 72 -1.02 -4.57 -11.69
C ASP A 72 0.45 -4.92 -11.98
N SER A 73 1.29 -3.90 -11.99
CA SER A 73 2.74 -4.07 -11.99
C SER A 73 3.23 -4.05 -10.54
N VAL A 74 3.88 -5.11 -10.09
CA VAL A 74 4.38 -5.19 -8.71
C VAL A 74 5.90 -5.08 -8.68
N ILE A 75 6.37 -4.26 -7.75
CA ILE A 75 7.80 -4.08 -7.44
C ILE A 75 8.13 -4.93 -6.23
N ILE A 76 9.24 -5.63 -6.32
CA ILE A 76 9.76 -6.45 -5.24
C ILE A 76 10.65 -5.58 -4.36
N SER A 77 10.37 -5.56 -3.06
CA SER A 77 11.18 -4.82 -2.08
C SER A 77 12.66 -5.16 -2.20
N GLY A 78 13.48 -4.12 -2.36
CA GLY A 78 14.93 -4.23 -2.51
C GLY A 78 15.40 -4.60 -3.91
N THR A 79 14.54 -4.53 -4.93
CA THR A 79 14.90 -4.69 -6.35
C THR A 79 14.31 -3.57 -7.18
N GLU A 80 14.90 -3.28 -8.34
CA GLU A 80 14.34 -2.37 -9.33
C GLU A 80 13.50 -3.12 -10.39
N THR A 81 13.05 -4.33 -10.06
CA THR A 81 12.34 -5.19 -11.02
C THR A 81 10.84 -5.10 -10.78
N ALA A 82 10.12 -4.66 -11.79
CA ALA A 82 8.66 -4.76 -11.82
C ALA A 82 8.22 -6.00 -12.58
N VAL A 83 7.18 -6.67 -12.09
CA VAL A 83 6.59 -7.86 -12.72
C VAL A 83 5.08 -7.71 -12.75
N THR A 84 4.47 -7.96 -13.90
CA THR A 84 3.02 -7.87 -14.06
C THR A 84 2.31 -9.06 -13.41
N VAL A 85 1.23 -8.78 -12.71
CA VAL A 85 0.34 -9.77 -12.08
C VAL A 85 -0.58 -10.37 -13.14
N LYS A 86 -0.61 -11.69 -13.25
CA LYS A 86 -1.48 -12.42 -14.17
C LYS A 86 -2.86 -12.67 -13.57
N SER A 87 -2.90 -13.14 -12.33
CA SER A 87 -4.14 -13.44 -11.61
C SER A 87 -3.90 -13.34 -10.10
N VAL A 88 -4.98 -13.17 -9.35
CA VAL A 88 -4.95 -12.98 -7.91
C VAL A 88 -6.05 -13.80 -7.26
N ASP A 89 -5.73 -14.46 -6.16
CA ASP A 89 -6.66 -15.08 -5.22
C ASP A 89 -6.43 -14.48 -3.82
N ALA A 90 -7.29 -14.80 -2.87
CA ALA A 90 -7.22 -14.25 -1.51
C ALA A 90 -5.84 -14.41 -0.83
N ASN A 91 -5.13 -15.49 -1.13
CA ASN A 91 -3.86 -15.87 -0.49
C ASN A 91 -2.73 -16.07 -1.51
N SER A 92 -2.93 -15.75 -2.78
CA SER A 92 -1.90 -15.96 -3.80
C SER A 92 -1.94 -14.92 -4.91
N ILE A 93 -0.75 -14.60 -5.43
CA ILE A 93 -0.54 -13.74 -6.58
C ILE A 93 0.24 -14.53 -7.62
N THR A 94 -0.32 -14.71 -8.81
CA THR A 94 0.35 -15.35 -9.94
C THR A 94 0.95 -14.27 -10.84
N LEU A 95 2.23 -14.39 -11.15
CA LEU A 95 2.98 -13.47 -12.01
C LEU A 95 2.97 -13.94 -13.46
N ASN A 96 3.05 -13.01 -14.41
CA ASN A 96 3.19 -13.32 -15.83
C ASN A 96 4.52 -13.99 -16.15
N SER A 97 5.60 -13.59 -15.48
CA SER A 97 6.94 -14.15 -15.65
C SER A 97 7.49 -14.67 -14.32
N ALA A 98 8.37 -15.66 -14.41
CA ALA A 98 9.05 -16.20 -13.23
C ALA A 98 10.06 -15.19 -12.69
N LEU A 99 10.16 -15.11 -11.35
CA LEU A 99 11.20 -14.36 -10.69
C LEU A 99 12.57 -14.98 -10.93
N SER A 100 13.64 -14.18 -10.93
CA SER A 100 14.99 -14.72 -10.85
C SER A 100 15.19 -15.52 -9.55
N ALA A 101 16.14 -16.44 -9.52
CA ALA A 101 16.40 -17.24 -8.32
C ALA A 101 16.76 -16.37 -7.12
N GLY A 102 17.53 -15.31 -7.32
CA GLY A 102 17.91 -14.36 -6.28
C GLY A 102 16.70 -13.62 -5.73
N ASN A 103 15.84 -13.07 -6.60
CA ASN A 103 14.64 -12.35 -6.19
C ASN A 103 13.65 -13.25 -5.46
N ALA A 104 13.45 -14.50 -5.91
CA ALA A 104 12.56 -15.45 -5.26
C ALA A 104 13.00 -15.79 -3.83
N THR A 105 14.29 -15.83 -3.55
CA THR A 105 14.82 -16.04 -2.20
C THR A 105 14.73 -14.78 -1.34
N LEU A 106 15.00 -13.62 -1.94
CA LEU A 106 14.99 -12.34 -1.22
C LEU A 106 13.60 -11.88 -0.78
N ILE A 107 12.54 -12.28 -1.51
CA ILE A 107 11.19 -11.77 -1.30
C ILE A 107 10.45 -12.45 -0.17
N VAL A 108 10.81 -13.70 0.20
CA VAL A 108 10.14 -14.42 1.28
C VAL A 108 10.33 -13.68 2.61
N GLY A 109 9.23 -13.39 3.28
CA GLY A 109 9.19 -12.59 4.50
C GLY A 109 9.24 -11.08 4.28
N LYS A 110 9.20 -10.62 3.01
CA LYS A 110 9.13 -9.20 2.64
C LYS A 110 7.82 -8.87 1.95
N SER A 111 7.67 -7.62 1.54
CA SER A 111 6.50 -7.15 0.83
C SER A 111 6.76 -6.91 -0.66
N VAL A 112 5.74 -7.11 -1.46
CA VAL A 112 5.64 -6.59 -2.82
C VAL A 112 4.71 -5.39 -2.82
N PHE A 113 5.01 -4.39 -3.63
CA PHE A 113 4.25 -3.16 -3.75
C PHE A 113 3.75 -3.00 -5.17
N VAL A 114 2.57 -2.45 -5.34
CA VAL A 114 2.11 -2.04 -6.67
C VAL A 114 2.91 -0.82 -7.10
N ALA A 115 3.46 -0.86 -8.32
CA ALA A 115 4.09 0.29 -8.92
C ALA A 115 3.06 1.43 -9.00
N SER A 116 3.50 2.63 -8.66
CA SER A 116 2.66 3.81 -8.83
C SER A 116 2.32 3.98 -10.30
N ASP A 117 1.03 4.10 -10.61
CA ASP A 117 0.55 4.60 -11.90
C ASP A 117 0.67 6.14 -11.94
N ALA A 118 1.72 6.69 -11.32
CA ALA A 118 1.94 8.12 -11.34
C ALA A 118 1.88 8.60 -12.79
N GLU A 119 0.75 9.19 -13.16
CA GLU A 119 0.76 10.15 -14.23
C GLU A 119 1.87 11.13 -13.88
N GLU A 120 2.88 11.15 -14.74
CA GLU A 120 3.98 12.09 -14.65
C GLU A 120 3.38 13.48 -14.50
N SER A 121 3.26 13.98 -13.28
CA SER A 121 3.15 15.42 -13.11
C SER A 121 4.45 15.96 -13.68
N GLU A 122 4.32 16.59 -14.84
CA GLU A 122 5.37 17.28 -15.54
C GLU A 122 6.06 18.28 -14.60
N SER A 123 7.03 17.82 -13.85
CA SER A 123 8.09 18.66 -13.33
C SER A 123 9.35 18.23 -14.07
N GLU A 124 9.68 19.02 -15.08
CA GLU A 124 10.94 18.95 -15.79
C GLU A 124 12.12 18.90 -14.81
N SER A 125 12.68 17.72 -14.65
CA SER A 125 14.06 17.59 -14.18
C SER A 125 14.70 16.41 -14.87
N ALA A 126 15.55 16.75 -15.83
CA ALA A 126 16.32 15.84 -16.65
C ALA A 126 17.16 14.90 -15.81
N SER A 127 16.97 13.61 -15.97
CA SER A 127 18.03 12.58 -16.09
C SER A 127 17.40 11.21 -16.18
N GLY A 128 17.51 10.57 -17.33
CA GLY A 128 16.89 9.32 -17.71
C GLY A 128 17.25 8.11 -16.83
N SER A 129 16.42 7.88 -15.86
CA SER A 129 16.19 6.58 -15.24
C SER A 129 14.76 6.66 -14.67
N SER A 130 13.82 5.96 -15.31
CA SER A 130 12.48 5.75 -14.74
C SER A 130 12.65 4.90 -13.49
N ALA A 131 13.00 5.52 -12.37
CA ALA A 131 12.99 4.83 -11.09
C ALA A 131 11.55 4.38 -10.85
N LEU A 132 11.33 3.07 -10.78
CA LEU A 132 10.05 2.50 -10.41
C LEU A 132 9.64 3.09 -9.07
N SER A 133 8.56 3.87 -9.06
CA SER A 133 8.04 4.49 -7.87
C SER A 133 6.87 3.68 -7.30
N ILE A 134 6.72 3.71 -6.01
CA ILE A 134 5.54 3.17 -5.31
C ILE A 134 4.78 4.33 -4.68
N ASP A 135 3.48 4.14 -4.49
CA ASP A 135 2.69 5.10 -3.74
C ASP A 135 3.09 5.08 -2.27
N VAL A 136 3.61 6.21 -1.80
CA VAL A 136 3.98 6.39 -0.40
C VAL A 136 2.78 6.94 0.36
N PRO A 137 2.28 6.22 1.38
CA PRO A 137 1.12 6.67 2.12
C PRO A 137 1.39 7.95 2.90
N ASN A 138 0.39 8.82 2.96
CA ASN A 138 0.44 10.06 3.75
C ASN A 138 -0.71 10.16 4.77
N ARG A 139 -1.62 9.23 4.75
CA ARG A 139 -2.72 9.09 5.70
C ARG A 139 -3.04 7.61 5.90
N ILE A 140 -3.90 7.34 6.85
CA ILE A 140 -4.49 6.03 7.07
C ILE A 140 -6.01 6.17 7.18
N VAL A 141 -6.71 5.12 6.76
CA VAL A 141 -8.17 5.06 6.86
C VAL A 141 -8.60 5.02 8.33
N CYS A 142 -9.49 5.93 8.70
CA CYS A 142 -9.91 6.13 10.07
C CYS A 142 -10.94 5.12 10.54
N PHE A 143 -11.82 4.68 9.64
CA PHE A 143 -12.87 3.71 9.90
C PHE A 143 -12.90 2.66 8.81
N THR A 144 -13.41 1.45 9.12
CA THR A 144 -13.71 0.48 8.06
C THR A 144 -14.86 1.01 7.21
N GLU A 145 -14.62 1.18 5.91
CA GLU A 145 -15.55 1.77 4.96
C GLU A 145 -15.89 0.75 3.87
N LYS A 146 -17.19 0.63 3.56
CA LYS A 146 -17.64 -0.18 2.42
C LYS A 146 -17.91 0.71 1.23
N ILE A 147 -17.25 0.41 0.12
CA ILE A 147 -17.43 1.16 -1.12
C ILE A 147 -18.67 0.68 -1.84
N ASP A 148 -19.61 1.57 -2.08
CA ASP A 148 -20.81 1.30 -2.86
C ASP A 148 -21.04 2.40 -3.93
N LYS A 149 -22.13 2.31 -4.68
CA LYS A 149 -22.42 3.27 -5.76
C LYS A 149 -22.70 4.70 -5.25
N LEU A 150 -23.08 4.85 -3.99
CA LEU A 150 -23.41 6.14 -3.38
C LEU A 150 -22.30 6.65 -2.46
N HIS A 151 -21.50 5.72 -1.90
CA HIS A 151 -20.44 6.01 -0.93
C HIS A 151 -19.10 5.51 -1.47
N GLN A 152 -18.37 6.40 -2.13
CA GLN A 152 -17.04 6.13 -2.71
C GLN A 152 -15.95 6.92 -1.98
N THR A 153 -16.24 7.41 -0.79
CA THR A 153 -15.30 8.22 -0.01
C THR A 153 -14.81 7.46 1.21
N VAL A 154 -13.61 7.81 1.64
CA VAL A 154 -12.99 7.28 2.86
C VAL A 154 -12.66 8.40 3.83
N SER A 155 -12.63 8.04 5.10
CA SER A 155 -12.23 8.92 6.19
C SER A 155 -10.74 8.78 6.46
N ALA A 156 -10.01 9.90 6.55
CA ALA A 156 -8.57 9.90 6.79
C ALA A 156 -8.24 10.34 8.23
N ALA A 157 -7.35 9.61 8.88
CA ALA A 157 -6.83 9.97 10.20
C ALA A 157 -5.59 10.86 10.09
N HIS A 158 -5.57 11.94 10.89
CA HIS A 158 -4.46 12.88 10.99
C HIS A 158 -3.64 12.72 12.28
N SER A 159 -4.18 12.07 13.29
CA SER A 159 -3.54 11.88 14.58
C SER A 159 -3.96 10.57 15.24
N GLY A 160 -3.18 10.05 16.15
CA GLY A 160 -3.47 8.84 16.91
C GLY A 160 -2.26 7.93 17.09
N ILE A 161 -2.45 6.85 17.84
CA ILE A 161 -1.45 5.79 17.96
C ILE A 161 -1.97 4.56 17.22
N VAL A 162 -1.22 4.11 16.22
CA VAL A 162 -1.57 3.00 15.35
C VAL A 162 -0.81 1.74 15.79
N LEU A 163 -1.53 0.63 15.85
CA LEU A 163 -0.96 -0.69 16.10
C LEU A 163 -0.42 -1.26 14.77
N ALA A 164 0.86 -1.07 14.51
CA ALA A 164 1.50 -1.46 13.26
C ALA A 164 1.39 -2.98 12.99
N ASN A 165 1.49 -3.81 14.03
CA ASN A 165 1.34 -5.26 13.94
C ASN A 165 -0.09 -5.71 13.67
N VAL A 166 -1.10 -4.94 14.09
CA VAL A 166 -2.52 -5.24 13.80
C VAL A 166 -2.85 -4.98 12.34
N VAL A 167 -2.32 -3.89 11.80
CA VAL A 167 -2.50 -3.50 10.39
C VAL A 167 -1.55 -4.25 9.48
N ASN A 168 -0.49 -4.85 10.05
CA ASN A 168 0.54 -5.58 9.32
C ASN A 168 1.22 -4.74 8.24
N TYR A 169 1.65 -3.53 8.64
CA TYR A 169 2.39 -2.64 7.74
C TYR A 169 3.71 -3.27 7.30
N PRO A 170 4.13 -3.05 6.06
CA PRO A 170 5.48 -3.36 5.62
C PRO A 170 6.52 -2.63 6.48
N ASP A 171 7.61 -3.32 6.82
CA ASP A 171 8.73 -2.70 7.53
C ASP A 171 9.27 -1.48 6.78
N GLU A 172 9.19 -1.51 5.45
CA GLU A 172 9.59 -0.42 4.58
C GLU A 172 8.80 0.87 4.85
N TYR A 173 7.52 0.78 5.21
CA TYR A 173 6.71 1.95 5.57
C TYR A 173 7.09 2.52 6.94
N LEU A 174 7.64 1.71 7.82
CA LEU A 174 8.05 2.09 9.17
C LEU A 174 9.51 2.54 9.22
N ASN A 175 10.31 2.18 8.22
CA ASN A 175 11.73 2.49 8.15
C ASN A 175 11.99 3.78 7.36
N LYS A 176 12.43 4.84 8.06
CA LYS A 176 12.74 6.15 7.46
C LYS A 176 13.82 6.12 6.38
N THR A 177 14.71 5.12 6.41
CA THR A 177 15.80 5.00 5.43
C THR A 177 15.37 4.33 4.15
N ALA A 178 14.37 3.45 4.19
CA ALA A 178 13.85 2.77 3.01
C ALA A 178 13.06 3.71 2.11
N PHE A 179 12.36 4.67 2.70
CA PHE A 179 11.61 5.72 2.00
C PHE A 179 11.92 7.09 2.63
N PRO A 180 13.01 7.76 2.19
CA PRO A 180 13.31 9.14 2.60
C PRO A 180 12.13 10.04 2.21
N GLY A 181 11.45 10.63 3.18
CA GLY A 181 10.19 11.35 2.95
C GLY A 181 8.94 10.47 3.06
N SER A 182 9.08 9.20 3.39
CA SER A 182 7.99 8.31 3.76
C SER A 182 7.18 8.93 4.91
N ILE A 183 5.98 9.19 4.62
CA ILE A 183 5.09 10.14 5.28
C ILE A 183 4.35 9.53 6.46
N LEU A 184 4.32 8.23 6.60
CA LEU A 184 3.86 7.66 7.87
C LEU A 184 4.63 8.26 9.06
N LEU A 185 5.80 8.85 8.78
CA LEU A 185 6.65 9.48 9.78
C LEU A 185 6.88 11.00 9.57
N ALA A 186 6.69 11.53 8.37
CA ALA A 186 6.99 12.94 8.05
C ALA A 186 5.77 13.79 7.73
N GLY A 187 4.79 13.25 7.02
CA GLY A 187 3.59 13.99 6.59
C GLY A 187 2.43 13.97 7.57
N CYS A 188 2.48 13.09 8.58
CA CYS A 188 1.52 13.04 9.69
C CYS A 188 2.27 12.96 11.02
N PRO A 189 2.87 14.05 11.49
CA PRO A 189 3.68 14.08 12.71
C PRO A 189 2.91 13.68 13.98
N LEU A 190 1.59 13.66 13.91
CA LEU A 190 0.72 13.27 15.02
C LEU A 190 0.24 11.81 14.96
N LEU A 191 0.64 11.06 13.91
CA LEU A 191 0.46 9.61 13.87
C LEU A 191 1.71 8.94 14.40
N MET A 192 1.56 8.14 15.45
CA MET A 192 2.61 7.32 16.02
C MET A 192 2.30 5.86 15.76
N PHE A 193 3.32 5.08 15.45
CA PHE A 193 3.20 3.65 15.22
C PHE A 193 3.86 2.90 16.35
N THR A 194 3.16 1.93 16.91
CA THR A 194 3.66 1.07 17.97
C THR A 194 3.43 -0.40 17.63
N VAL A 195 4.29 -1.25 18.13
CA VAL A 195 4.16 -2.70 18.09
C VAL A 195 3.89 -3.18 19.49
N GLN A 196 2.82 -3.94 19.70
CA GLN A 196 2.51 -4.61 20.94
C GLN A 196 3.02 -6.05 20.96
#